data_7480c144c74a34b630135a751e01365b
#
_entry.id   7480c144c74a34b630135a751e01365b
#
_cell.length_a   1.000
_cell.length_b   1.000
_cell.length_c   1.000
_cell.angle_alpha   90.00
_cell.angle_beta   90.00
_cell.angle_gamma   90.00
#
_symmetry.space_group_name_H-M   'P 1'
#
loop_
_entity.id
_entity.type
_entity.pdbx_description
1 polymer ?
#
loop_
_entity_poly.entity_id
_entity_poly.type
_entity_poly.pdbx_seq_one_letter_code
_entity_poly.pdbx_strand_id
1 'polypeptide(L)'
;MNRIFALIFISTAAMIAFPCAALMAEHTHGSPASQNGGMSPLFEEMVSLDGVFREVVSAVAVSDGHRAHEALEKMHGTMEKTHDGVKRGTVTLKKNTDRMNDFVAQDRQFHAKLEELAKASHKNDGNTMLAFTKDLLDRCVRCHREFR
;
A
#
# COMPACT_ATOMS: atom_id res chain seq x y z
N MET A 1 -76.40 -2.66 2.93
CA MET A 1 -76.50 -1.86 1.71
C MET A 1 -75.28 -0.97 1.66
N ASN A 2 -74.31 -1.22 0.84
CA ASN A 2 -73.46 -0.31 0.08
C ASN A 2 -72.39 -1.08 -0.68
N ARG A 3 -72.48 -0.99 -1.94
CA ARG A 3 -71.57 -1.60 -2.91
C ARG A 3 -70.32 -0.73 -3.02
N ILE A 4 -69.16 -1.27 -2.86
CA ILE A 4 -67.87 -0.62 -3.13
C ILE A 4 -67.28 -1.28 -4.37
N PHE A 5 -67.15 -0.50 -5.41
CA PHE A 5 -66.54 -0.83 -6.69
C PHE A 5 -65.04 -1.03 -6.51
N ALA A 6 -64.53 -2.19 -6.86
CA ALA A 6 -63.12 -2.44 -6.99
C ALA A 6 -62.63 -2.01 -8.39
N LEU A 7 -61.82 -0.96 -8.43
CA LEU A 7 -61.08 -0.57 -9.65
C LEU A 7 -59.75 -1.28 -9.67
N ILE A 8 -59.62 -2.20 -10.61
CA ILE A 8 -58.35 -2.90 -10.86
C ILE A 8 -57.52 -1.99 -11.80
N PHE A 9 -56.46 -1.37 -11.27
CA PHE A 9 -55.44 -0.73 -12.09
C PHE A 9 -54.42 -1.78 -12.54
N ILE A 10 -54.47 -2.16 -13.79
CA ILE A 10 -53.40 -2.97 -14.43
C ILE A 10 -52.31 -1.98 -14.84
N SER A 11 -51.25 -1.96 -14.05
CA SER A 11 -50.02 -1.21 -14.36
C SER A 11 -49.08 -2.10 -15.16
N THR A 12 -48.97 -1.89 -16.45
CA THR A 12 -47.98 -2.51 -17.31
C THR A 12 -46.61 -1.87 -17.08
N ALA A 13 -45.76 -2.54 -16.30
CA ALA A 13 -44.36 -2.14 -16.13
C ALA A 13 -43.60 -2.56 -17.40
N ALA A 14 -43.26 -1.60 -18.25
CA ALA A 14 -42.30 -1.78 -19.34
C ALA A 14 -40.88 -1.90 -18.75
N MET A 15 -40.34 -3.11 -18.77
CA MET A 15 -38.91 -3.33 -18.44
C MET A 15 -38.06 -2.80 -19.60
N ILE A 16 -37.45 -1.65 -19.41
CA ILE A 16 -36.38 -1.16 -20.27
C ILE A 16 -35.10 -1.83 -19.82
N ALA A 17 -34.68 -2.88 -20.53
CA ALA A 17 -33.37 -3.49 -20.35
C ALA A 17 -32.30 -2.54 -20.92
N PHE A 18 -31.58 -1.82 -20.03
CA PHE A 18 -30.35 -1.13 -20.40
C PHE A 18 -29.21 -2.15 -20.49
N PRO A 19 -28.56 -2.32 -21.64
CA PRO A 19 -27.31 -3.07 -21.68
C PRO A 19 -26.24 -2.20 -21.02
N CYS A 20 -25.85 -2.55 -19.80
CA CYS A 20 -24.67 -2.02 -19.13
C CYS A 20 -23.43 -2.59 -19.84
N ALA A 21 -23.00 -1.92 -20.93
CA ALA A 21 -21.70 -2.16 -21.51
C ALA A 21 -20.66 -1.64 -20.51
N ALA A 22 -20.13 -2.52 -19.67
CA ALA A 22 -18.99 -2.23 -18.82
C ALA A 22 -17.79 -1.98 -19.72
N LEU A 23 -17.46 -0.69 -19.95
CA LEU A 23 -16.15 -0.29 -20.44
C LEU A 23 -15.15 -0.61 -19.35
N MET A 24 -14.54 -1.79 -19.42
CA MET A 24 -13.32 -2.12 -18.71
C MET A 24 -12.21 -1.29 -19.35
N ALA A 25 -11.98 -0.08 -18.83
CA ALA A 25 -10.77 0.65 -19.12
C ALA A 25 -9.62 -0.10 -18.46
N GLU A 26 -8.93 -0.96 -19.21
CA GLU A 26 -7.62 -1.48 -18.80
C GLU A 26 -6.66 -0.30 -18.72
N HIS A 27 -6.44 0.18 -17.47
CA HIS A 27 -5.29 1.02 -17.21
C HIS A 27 -4.04 0.13 -17.29
N THR A 28 -3.55 -0.08 -18.50
CA THR A 28 -2.18 -0.56 -18.70
C THR A 28 -1.24 0.54 -18.22
N HIS A 29 -0.82 0.46 -16.97
CA HIS A 29 0.37 1.15 -16.53
C HIS A 29 1.54 0.58 -17.32
N GLY A 30 1.95 1.30 -18.35
CA GLY A 30 3.14 0.97 -19.12
C GLY A 30 4.34 0.93 -18.19
N SER A 31 4.79 -0.28 -17.87
CA SER A 31 6.09 -0.46 -17.23
C SER A 31 7.16 0.05 -18.18
N PRO A 32 8.07 0.94 -17.75
CA PRO A 32 9.21 1.30 -18.55
C PRO A 32 10.04 0.04 -18.84
N ALA A 33 10.32 -0.21 -20.12
CA ALA A 33 11.05 -1.37 -20.58
C ALA A 33 12.37 -1.52 -19.80
N SER A 34 12.50 -2.66 -19.13
CA SER A 34 13.70 -3.09 -18.44
C SER A 34 14.81 -3.37 -19.48
N GLN A 35 15.84 -2.55 -19.46
CA GLN A 35 17.11 -2.91 -20.09
C GLN A 35 17.91 -3.75 -19.07
N ASN A 36 18.08 -5.03 -19.38
CA ASN A 36 19.00 -6.00 -18.78
C ASN A 36 18.94 -6.21 -17.23
N GLY A 37 18.38 -7.36 -16.83
CA GLY A 37 18.57 -7.90 -15.49
C GLY A 37 17.53 -7.36 -14.50
N GLY A 38 17.19 -8.11 -13.49
CA GLY A 38 16.14 -7.90 -12.50
C GLY A 38 15.89 -6.46 -12.02
N MET A 39 14.73 -6.24 -11.44
CA MET A 39 14.37 -4.96 -10.82
C MET A 39 15.47 -4.51 -9.84
N SER A 40 15.69 -3.18 -9.72
CA SER A 40 16.68 -2.71 -8.73
C SER A 40 16.19 -3.08 -7.32
N PRO A 41 17.13 -3.37 -6.38
CA PRO A 41 16.76 -3.73 -5.01
C PRO A 41 15.85 -2.70 -4.33
N LEU A 42 16.07 -1.42 -4.58
CA LEU A 42 15.20 -0.35 -4.08
C LEU A 42 13.78 -0.45 -4.65
N PHE A 43 13.63 -0.78 -5.93
CA PHE A 43 12.31 -0.91 -6.53
C PHE A 43 11.57 -2.13 -5.98
N GLU A 44 12.26 -3.26 -5.79
CA GLU A 44 11.70 -4.46 -5.15
C GLU A 44 11.23 -4.16 -3.72
N GLU A 45 12.03 -3.44 -2.95
CA GLU A 45 11.67 -3.00 -1.61
C GLU A 45 10.42 -2.11 -1.59
N MET A 46 10.35 -1.12 -2.49
CA MET A 46 9.19 -0.22 -2.59
C MET A 46 7.90 -0.97 -2.98
N VAL A 47 7.99 -1.96 -3.86
CA VAL A 47 6.84 -2.83 -4.21
C VAL A 47 6.40 -3.67 -3.01
N SER A 48 7.35 -4.23 -2.27
CA SER A 48 7.06 -5.01 -1.05
C SER A 48 6.42 -4.13 0.02
N LEU A 49 6.98 -2.93 0.26
CA LEU A 49 6.45 -1.94 1.20
C LEU A 49 5.02 -1.52 0.86
N ASP A 50 4.71 -1.28 -0.42
CA ASP A 50 3.34 -0.92 -0.83
C ASP A 50 2.35 -2.03 -0.46
N GLY A 51 2.65 -3.28 -0.76
CA GLY A 51 1.81 -4.42 -0.42
C GLY A 51 1.65 -4.61 1.09
N VAL A 52 2.76 -4.61 1.82
CA VAL A 52 2.77 -4.77 3.28
C VAL A 52 2.03 -3.62 3.97
N PHE A 53 2.24 -2.39 3.54
CA PHE A 53 1.64 -1.23 4.19
C PHE A 53 0.12 -1.18 4.01
N ARG A 54 -0.41 -1.58 2.86
CA ARG A 54 -1.86 -1.74 2.66
C ARG A 54 -2.45 -2.78 3.62
N GLU A 55 -1.77 -3.89 3.81
CA GLU A 55 -2.20 -4.94 4.73
C GLU A 55 -2.17 -4.46 6.18
N VAL A 56 -1.10 -3.78 6.58
CA VAL A 56 -0.95 -3.17 7.90
C VAL A 56 -2.07 -2.16 8.17
N VAL A 57 -2.35 -1.23 7.25
CA VAL A 57 -3.43 -0.24 7.41
C VAL A 57 -4.78 -0.92 7.59
N SER A 58 -5.06 -1.97 6.79
CA SER A 58 -6.30 -2.74 6.90
C SER A 58 -6.40 -3.47 8.24
N ALA A 59 -5.30 -4.08 8.72
CA ALA A 59 -5.26 -4.79 10.00
C ALA A 59 -5.41 -3.85 11.20
N VAL A 60 -4.71 -2.70 11.17
CA VAL A 60 -4.78 -1.68 12.22
C VAL A 60 -6.19 -1.09 12.33
N ALA A 61 -6.87 -0.88 11.20
CA ALA A 61 -8.24 -0.35 11.18
C ALA A 61 -9.24 -1.23 11.94
N VAL A 62 -8.98 -2.54 12.04
CA VAL A 62 -9.84 -3.48 12.78
C VAL A 62 -9.17 -4.02 14.06
N SER A 63 -8.06 -3.40 14.47
CA SER A 63 -7.27 -3.79 15.66
C SER A 63 -6.79 -5.24 15.64
N ASP A 64 -6.45 -5.77 14.45
CA ASP A 64 -5.91 -7.11 14.26
C ASP A 64 -4.37 -7.07 14.26
N GLY A 65 -3.79 -7.13 15.46
CA GLY A 65 -2.33 -7.09 15.65
C GLY A 65 -1.62 -8.29 15.05
N HIS A 66 -2.24 -9.48 15.09
CA HIS A 66 -1.64 -10.68 14.50
C HIS A 66 -1.43 -10.52 12.99
N ARG A 67 -2.46 -10.10 12.28
CA ARG A 67 -2.37 -9.88 10.83
C ARG A 67 -1.39 -8.75 10.48
N ALA A 68 -1.35 -7.69 11.28
CA ALA A 68 -0.36 -6.62 11.08
C ALA A 68 1.07 -7.14 11.26
N HIS A 69 1.31 -7.97 12.29
CA HIS A 69 2.63 -8.56 12.54
C HIS A 69 3.05 -9.48 11.39
N GLU A 70 2.20 -10.40 10.94
CA GLU A 70 2.49 -11.30 9.82
C GLU A 70 2.79 -10.54 8.52
N ALA A 71 2.10 -9.41 8.27
CA ALA A 71 2.39 -8.57 7.12
C ALA A 71 3.81 -7.98 7.22
N LEU A 72 4.20 -7.48 8.39
CA LEU A 72 5.51 -6.84 8.62
C LEU A 72 6.67 -7.82 8.50
N GLU A 73 6.49 -9.10 8.83
CA GLU A 73 7.51 -10.14 8.67
C GLU A 73 8.03 -10.25 7.22
N LYS A 74 7.20 -9.92 6.23
CA LYS A 74 7.58 -9.92 4.80
C LYS A 74 8.65 -8.88 4.45
N MET A 75 8.92 -7.93 5.36
CA MET A 75 9.94 -6.89 5.16
C MET A 75 11.35 -7.29 5.61
N HIS A 76 11.50 -8.44 6.25
CA HIS A 76 12.82 -8.91 6.69
C HIS A 76 13.80 -9.05 5.53
N GLY A 77 14.98 -8.45 5.67
CA GLY A 77 16.07 -8.50 4.72
C GLY A 77 15.92 -7.60 3.49
N THR A 78 14.82 -6.83 3.35
CA THR A 78 14.64 -5.94 2.18
C THR A 78 15.58 -4.73 2.26
N MET A 79 15.73 -4.11 3.43
CA MET A 79 16.65 -3.00 3.68
C MET A 79 18.10 -3.40 3.35
N GLU A 80 18.54 -4.55 3.83
CA GLU A 80 19.89 -5.04 3.60
C GLU A 80 20.19 -5.21 2.12
N LYS A 81 19.24 -5.75 1.34
CA LYS A 81 19.37 -5.87 -0.11
C LYS A 81 19.51 -4.51 -0.79
N THR A 82 18.70 -3.53 -0.38
CA THR A 82 18.76 -2.17 -0.90
C THR A 82 20.09 -1.49 -0.55
N HIS A 83 20.53 -1.59 0.70
CA HIS A 83 21.82 -1.02 1.13
C HIS A 83 23.01 -1.68 0.44
N ASP A 84 22.96 -2.98 0.20
CA ASP A 84 23.98 -3.66 -0.60
C ASP A 84 23.92 -3.25 -2.07
N GLY A 85 22.73 -3.01 -2.59
CA GLY A 85 22.54 -2.42 -3.91
C GLY A 85 23.17 -1.02 -4.03
N VAL A 86 23.02 -0.19 -3.00
CA VAL A 86 23.68 1.13 -2.91
C VAL A 86 25.21 0.97 -2.98
N LYS A 87 25.78 0.07 -2.16
CA LYS A 87 27.22 -0.18 -2.14
C LYS A 87 27.76 -0.66 -3.49
N ARG A 88 26.95 -1.44 -4.22
CA ARG A 88 27.31 -1.94 -5.58
C ARG A 88 26.99 -0.95 -6.70
N GLY A 89 26.39 0.20 -6.41
CA GLY A 89 25.98 1.19 -7.41
C GLY A 89 24.80 0.74 -8.30
N THR A 90 23.99 -0.24 -7.85
CA THR A 90 22.81 -0.73 -8.58
C THR A 90 21.51 -0.04 -8.13
N VAL A 91 21.58 0.85 -7.13
CA VAL A 91 20.48 1.70 -6.69
C VAL A 91 20.75 3.13 -7.14
N THR A 92 19.75 3.74 -7.77
CA THR A 92 19.79 5.15 -8.20
C THR A 92 18.57 5.89 -7.68
N LEU A 93 18.76 7.13 -7.25
CA LEU A 93 17.69 8.04 -6.84
C LEU A 93 17.24 8.88 -8.03
N LYS A 94 15.98 9.31 -8.06
CA LYS A 94 15.48 10.21 -9.12
C LYS A 94 15.77 11.69 -8.84
N LYS A 95 15.91 12.04 -7.55
CA LYS A 95 16.29 13.39 -7.08
C LYS A 95 17.38 13.27 -6.04
N ASN A 96 18.14 14.37 -5.83
CA ASN A 96 19.19 14.46 -4.83
C ASN A 96 20.14 13.25 -4.86
N THR A 97 20.60 12.90 -6.08
CA THR A 97 21.44 11.71 -6.33
C THR A 97 22.78 11.77 -5.59
N ASP A 98 23.24 12.95 -5.23
CA ASP A 98 24.41 13.25 -4.41
C ASP A 98 24.18 13.00 -2.91
N ARG A 99 22.93 12.83 -2.48
CA ARG A 99 22.53 12.64 -1.09
C ARG A 99 22.21 11.17 -0.75
N MET A 100 22.90 10.24 -1.37
CA MET A 100 22.68 8.80 -1.15
C MET A 100 22.85 8.39 0.32
N ASN A 101 23.78 9.01 1.05
CA ASN A 101 23.97 8.71 2.48
C ASN A 101 22.77 9.14 3.33
N ASP A 102 22.13 10.25 2.99
CA ASP A 102 20.93 10.72 3.67
C ASP A 102 19.75 9.81 3.40
N PHE A 103 19.62 9.32 2.15
CA PHE A 103 18.65 8.29 1.79
C PHE A 103 18.83 7.03 2.65
N VAL A 104 20.05 6.47 2.71
CA VAL A 104 20.36 5.27 3.52
C VAL A 104 20.06 5.50 5.00
N ALA A 105 20.34 6.69 5.53
CA ALA A 105 20.03 7.01 6.92
C ALA A 105 18.52 7.10 7.19
N GLN A 106 17.76 7.71 6.28
CA GLN A 106 16.29 7.78 6.39
C GLN A 106 15.64 6.41 6.25
N ASP A 107 16.12 5.58 5.32
CA ASP A 107 15.65 4.22 5.11
C ASP A 107 15.87 3.34 6.36
N ARG A 108 17.05 3.40 6.96
CA ARG A 108 17.34 2.70 8.23
C ARG A 108 16.40 3.14 9.37
N GLN A 109 16.14 4.45 9.49
CA GLN A 109 15.22 4.97 10.50
C GLN A 109 13.77 4.52 10.24
N PHE A 110 13.39 4.38 8.97
CA PHE A 110 12.08 3.86 8.58
C PHE A 110 11.94 2.39 8.99
N HIS A 111 12.92 1.54 8.70
CA HIS A 111 12.90 0.13 9.09
C HIS A 111 12.92 -0.07 10.61
N ALA A 112 13.68 0.74 11.34
CA ALA A 112 13.62 0.72 12.82
C ALA A 112 12.20 1.02 13.33
N LYS A 113 11.46 1.90 12.67
CA LYS A 113 10.07 2.19 13.01
C LYS A 113 9.10 1.07 12.62
N LEU A 114 9.36 0.34 11.53
CA LEU A 114 8.61 -0.89 11.20
C LEU A 114 8.76 -1.95 12.29
N GLU A 115 9.98 -2.12 12.85
CA GLU A 115 10.21 -3.05 13.96
C GLU A 115 9.45 -2.64 15.23
N GLU A 116 9.38 -1.34 15.53
CA GLU A 116 8.57 -0.85 16.66
C GLU A 116 7.07 -1.14 16.45
N LEU A 117 6.59 -0.95 15.22
CA LEU A 117 5.21 -1.32 14.86
C LEU A 117 4.99 -2.83 15.00
N ALA A 118 5.92 -3.66 14.54
CA ALA A 118 5.82 -5.12 14.69
C ALA A 118 5.72 -5.54 16.17
N LYS A 119 6.51 -4.91 17.07
CA LYS A 119 6.43 -5.14 18.51
C LYS A 119 5.09 -4.72 19.11
N ALA A 120 4.52 -3.59 18.67
CA ALA A 120 3.20 -3.14 19.09
C ALA A 120 2.09 -4.08 18.58
N SER A 121 2.23 -4.56 17.35
CA SER A 121 1.32 -5.52 16.71
C SER A 121 1.31 -6.86 17.43
N HIS A 122 2.48 -7.38 17.80
CA HIS A 122 2.59 -8.61 18.59
C HIS A 122 1.88 -8.50 19.95
N LYS A 123 1.85 -7.31 20.55
CA LYS A 123 1.13 -7.03 21.81
C LYS A 123 -0.35 -6.69 21.61
N ASN A 124 -0.80 -6.59 20.38
CA ASN A 124 -2.13 -6.11 19.98
C ASN A 124 -2.48 -4.74 20.58
N ASP A 125 -1.48 -3.85 20.71
CA ASP A 125 -1.67 -2.48 21.20
C ASP A 125 -2.19 -1.57 20.07
N GLY A 126 -3.51 -1.52 19.93
CA GLY A 126 -4.19 -0.80 18.83
C GLY A 126 -3.85 0.69 18.76
N ASN A 127 -3.69 1.37 19.90
CA ASN A 127 -3.35 2.79 19.93
C ASN A 127 -1.93 3.04 19.43
N THR A 128 -0.97 2.24 19.91
CA THR A 128 0.43 2.34 19.49
C THR A 128 0.59 1.92 18.02
N MET A 129 -0.10 0.86 17.57
CA MET A 129 -0.13 0.47 16.16
C MET A 129 -0.61 1.61 15.26
N LEU A 130 -1.71 2.27 15.62
CA LEU A 130 -2.24 3.41 14.87
C LEU A 130 -1.25 4.58 14.83
N ALA A 131 -0.63 4.92 15.96
CA ALA A 131 0.34 6.01 16.04
C ALA A 131 1.55 5.75 15.14
N PHE A 132 2.14 4.54 15.18
CA PHE A 132 3.29 4.17 14.35
C PHE A 132 2.93 4.08 12.87
N THR A 133 1.74 3.59 12.52
CA THR A 133 1.28 3.55 11.13
C THR A 133 1.18 4.97 10.53
N LYS A 134 0.68 5.94 11.29
CA LYS A 134 0.64 7.35 10.86
C LYS A 134 2.04 7.95 10.68
N ASP A 135 2.96 7.70 11.63
CA ASP A 135 4.35 8.17 11.53
C ASP A 135 5.06 7.57 10.31
N LEU A 136 4.88 6.28 10.06
CA LEU A 136 5.44 5.61 8.88
C LEU A 136 4.91 6.20 7.57
N LEU A 137 3.60 6.47 7.47
CA LEU A 137 3.02 7.10 6.29
C LEU A 137 3.62 8.49 6.04
N ASP A 138 3.78 9.30 7.10
CA ASP A 138 4.42 10.61 6.99
C ASP A 138 5.88 10.49 6.50
N ARG A 139 6.63 9.51 6.99
CA ARG A 139 7.99 9.20 6.53
C ARG A 139 8.03 8.81 5.05
N CYS A 140 7.09 7.97 4.59
CA CYS A 140 6.97 7.64 3.17
C CYS A 140 6.82 8.89 2.31
N VAL A 141 5.91 9.79 2.70
CA VAL A 141 5.64 11.04 1.96
C VAL A 141 6.88 11.94 1.93
N ARG A 142 7.59 12.09 3.05
CA ARG A 142 8.80 12.92 3.13
C ARG A 142 9.92 12.36 2.26
N CYS A 143 10.21 11.06 2.37
CA CYS A 143 11.24 10.39 1.58
C CYS A 143 10.94 10.51 0.08
N HIS A 144 9.71 10.27 -0.35
CA HIS A 144 9.31 10.39 -1.75
C HIS A 144 9.42 11.82 -2.28
N ARG A 145 9.10 12.84 -1.49
CA ARG A 145 9.31 14.25 -1.90
C ARG A 145 10.78 14.58 -2.11
N GLU A 146 11.64 13.96 -1.33
CA GLU A 146 13.08 14.24 -1.33
C GLU A 146 13.83 13.46 -2.41
N PHE A 147 13.51 12.17 -2.62
CA PHE A 147 14.34 11.28 -3.43
C PHE A 147 13.67 10.70 -4.69
N ARG A 148 12.34 10.86 -4.85
CA ARG A 148 11.57 10.32 -5.99
C ARG A 148 11.14 11.40 -7.03
#